data_a5ee432758eb30160a39487a06ad8096
#
_entry.id   a5ee432758eb30160a39487a06ad8096
#
_cell.length_a   1.000
_cell.length_b   1.000
_cell.length_c   1.000
_cell.angle_alpha   90.00
_cell.angle_beta   90.00
_cell.angle_gamma   90.00
#
_symmetry.space_group_name_H-M   'P 1'
#
loop_
_entity.id
_entity.type
_entity.pdbx_description
1 polymer ?
#
loop_
_entity_poly.entity_id
_entity_poly.type
_entity_poly.pdbx_seq_one_letter_code
_entity_poly.pdbx_strand_id
1 'polypeptide(L)'
;MRIKITKHFLLTGLILAVLQACKPVDFTNASVQKIADLQGVPKQGYQGMAIYNDYLVSLQNTGQATIYQLSDDGLQKLHQFPLASLMPENHANVAFFGTERYKKTDEFPLFYVSQCSKQRYNGLKDVCFVERISLTEAPKLVQTIILDDTEGLFGYALQWMIDYTHNYLIGYGNTIENMGKGNRWRTMIFPMPKLSDGAVVHLQPKDAIDNYCIQDLDPRFPSNHIGQGACVIKDQMFIPVGLGTEAHPSILYIWNLKKKCLDHILNFQQQVPHEFEDCDPSHGDLIMQTNGGGAIRFKPSKK
;
A
#
# COMPACT_ATOMS: atom_id res chain seq x y z
N MET A 1 -54.85 42.41 36.53
CA MET A 1 -54.15 41.17 36.26
C MET A 1 -53.53 41.25 34.89
N ARG A 2 -52.22 41.55 34.80
CA ARG A 2 -51.52 41.72 33.53
C ARG A 2 -50.68 40.49 33.24
N ILE A 3 -51.04 39.77 32.16
CA ILE A 3 -50.33 38.61 31.68
C ILE A 3 -49.12 39.10 30.85
N LYS A 4 -47.90 38.82 31.30
CA LYS A 4 -46.64 39.04 30.55
C LYS A 4 -46.46 37.84 29.61
N ILE A 5 -46.51 38.08 28.32
CA ILE A 5 -46.14 37.10 27.31
C ILE A 5 -44.62 37.23 27.08
N THR A 6 -43.88 36.24 27.50
CA THR A 6 -42.44 36.14 27.24
C THR A 6 -42.24 35.48 25.86
N LYS A 7 -41.75 36.25 24.89
CA LYS A 7 -41.35 35.71 23.59
C LYS A 7 -40.03 34.92 23.73
N HIS A 8 -40.10 33.62 23.57
CA HIS A 8 -38.89 32.80 23.37
C HIS A 8 -38.53 32.89 21.90
N PHE A 9 -37.38 33.53 21.65
CA PHE A 9 -36.68 33.43 20.35
C PHE A 9 -35.99 32.11 20.31
N LEU A 10 -36.49 31.13 19.53
CA LEU A 10 -35.74 29.94 19.13
C LEU A 10 -34.70 30.37 18.07
N LEU A 11 -33.48 30.46 18.49
CA LEU A 11 -32.31 30.60 17.60
C LEU A 11 -31.99 29.22 17.03
N THR A 12 -32.61 28.87 15.91
CA THR A 12 -32.23 27.72 15.11
C THR A 12 -30.89 28.03 14.43
N GLY A 13 -29.79 27.68 15.12
CA GLY A 13 -28.46 27.68 14.52
C GLY A 13 -28.41 26.64 13.42
N LEU A 14 -28.46 27.06 12.18
CA LEU A 14 -28.18 26.25 11.01
C LEU A 14 -26.68 25.95 11.02
N ILE A 15 -26.29 24.80 11.57
CA ILE A 15 -24.94 24.27 11.42
C ILE A 15 -24.84 23.82 9.98
N LEU A 16 -24.36 24.71 9.11
CA LEU A 16 -23.80 24.33 7.81
C LEU A 16 -22.52 23.55 8.10
N ALA A 17 -22.63 22.22 8.23
CA ALA A 17 -21.49 21.34 8.08
C ALA A 17 -21.02 21.48 6.63
N VAL A 18 -20.05 22.36 6.41
CA VAL A 18 -19.28 22.40 5.17
C VAL A 18 -18.54 21.07 5.11
N LEU A 19 -19.13 20.08 4.44
CA LEU A 19 -18.44 18.92 3.94
C LEU A 19 -17.39 19.45 2.96
N GLN A 20 -16.23 19.81 3.47
CA GLN A 20 -15.03 19.93 2.65
C GLN A 20 -14.78 18.53 2.09
N ALA A 21 -15.35 18.26 0.92
CA ALA A 21 -14.95 17.12 0.12
C ALA A 21 -13.45 17.26 -0.06
N CYS A 22 -12.68 16.41 0.63
CA CYS A 22 -11.23 16.41 0.54
C CYS A 22 -10.88 16.22 -0.93
N LYS A 23 -10.37 17.29 -1.57
CA LYS A 23 -9.96 17.20 -2.98
C LYS A 23 -8.98 16.05 -3.16
N PRO A 24 -9.06 15.30 -4.28
CA PRO A 24 -8.06 14.30 -4.62
C PRO A 24 -6.66 14.92 -4.60
N VAL A 25 -5.67 14.13 -4.25
CA VAL A 25 -4.27 14.57 -4.31
C VAL A 25 -3.85 14.57 -5.77
N ASP A 26 -3.23 15.65 -6.24
CA ASP A 26 -2.90 15.85 -7.65
C ASP A 26 -1.37 15.77 -7.86
N PHE A 27 -0.92 14.68 -8.47
CA PHE A 27 0.48 14.44 -8.81
C PHE A 27 0.79 14.70 -10.28
N THR A 28 -0.12 15.29 -11.08
CA THR A 28 0.07 15.49 -12.52
C THR A 28 1.33 16.29 -12.85
N ASN A 29 1.68 17.26 -12.01
CA ASN A 29 2.92 18.04 -12.13
C ASN A 29 3.75 17.90 -10.85
N ALA A 30 3.87 16.69 -10.33
CA ALA A 30 4.66 16.44 -9.15
C ALA A 30 6.14 16.78 -9.39
N SER A 31 6.77 17.42 -8.41
CA SER A 31 8.22 17.49 -8.40
C SER A 31 8.79 16.17 -7.88
N VAL A 32 9.81 15.65 -8.56
CA VAL A 32 10.47 14.39 -8.24
C VAL A 32 11.84 14.66 -7.65
N GLN A 33 12.14 14.10 -6.50
CA GLN A 33 13.40 14.29 -5.79
C GLN A 33 13.89 12.95 -5.24
N LYS A 34 15.12 12.57 -5.56
CA LYS A 34 15.80 11.46 -4.86
C LYS A 34 16.09 11.88 -3.41
N ILE A 35 15.65 11.07 -2.46
CA ILE A 35 15.91 11.28 -1.04
C ILE A 35 17.31 10.74 -0.69
N ALA A 36 17.54 9.46 -0.95
CA ALA A 36 18.81 8.77 -0.68
C ALA A 36 18.87 7.41 -1.36
N ASP A 37 20.08 6.83 -1.40
CA ASP A 37 20.26 5.42 -1.72
C ASP A 37 19.88 4.55 -0.51
N LEU A 38 19.30 3.40 -0.79
CA LEU A 38 18.97 2.42 0.24
C LEU A 38 20.18 1.54 0.55
N GLN A 39 20.28 1.09 1.78
CA GLN A 39 21.35 0.23 2.27
C GLN A 39 20.76 -1.10 2.74
N GLY A 40 20.96 -2.14 1.99
CA GLY A 40 20.45 -3.48 2.28
C GLY A 40 21.54 -4.55 2.33
N VAL A 41 21.11 -5.80 2.32
CA VAL A 41 21.98 -6.95 2.19
C VAL A 41 22.38 -7.09 0.72
N PRO A 42 23.67 -7.25 0.40
CA PRO A 42 24.11 -7.42 -0.98
C PRO A 42 23.42 -8.60 -1.68
N LYS A 43 23.15 -8.44 -2.98
CA LYS A 43 22.51 -9.44 -3.85
C LYS A 43 21.03 -9.72 -3.58
N GLN A 44 20.37 -8.93 -2.76
CA GLN A 44 18.93 -8.98 -2.62
C GLN A 44 18.30 -7.72 -3.24
N GLY A 45 17.26 -7.90 -4.07
CA GLY A 45 16.50 -6.79 -4.64
C GLY A 45 15.66 -6.08 -3.58
N TYR A 46 15.53 -4.78 -3.70
CA TYR A 46 14.57 -4.01 -2.91
C TYR A 46 13.16 -4.33 -3.38
N GLN A 47 12.21 -4.34 -2.46
CA GLN A 47 10.82 -4.72 -2.71
C GLN A 47 9.87 -3.79 -1.92
N GLY A 48 9.13 -4.33 -0.94
CA GLY A 48 8.15 -3.58 -0.17
C GLY A 48 8.74 -2.45 0.68
N MET A 49 7.94 -1.45 0.94
CA MET A 49 8.25 -0.39 1.88
C MET A 49 7.00 0.07 2.64
N ALA A 50 7.21 0.63 3.82
CA ALA A 50 6.15 1.30 4.56
C ALA A 50 6.69 2.50 5.32
N ILE A 51 5.82 3.48 5.55
CA ILE A 51 6.15 4.69 6.31
C ILE A 51 5.23 4.81 7.52
N TYR A 52 5.82 5.10 8.66
CA TYR A 52 5.09 5.47 9.86
C TYR A 52 5.76 6.69 10.51
N ASN A 53 5.05 7.81 10.57
CA ASN A 53 5.62 9.12 10.96
C ASN A 53 6.87 9.41 10.12
N ASP A 54 8.00 9.62 10.79
CA ASP A 54 9.30 9.88 10.15
C ASP A 54 10.18 8.62 10.03
N TYR A 55 9.59 7.43 10.04
CA TYR A 55 10.30 6.17 9.84
C TYR A 55 9.92 5.55 8.51
N LEU A 56 10.93 5.16 7.74
CA LEU A 56 10.78 4.37 6.54
C LEU A 56 11.32 2.96 6.82
N VAL A 57 10.51 1.95 6.59
CA VAL A 57 10.93 0.54 6.59
C VAL A 57 11.05 0.07 5.17
N SER A 58 12.23 -0.34 4.76
CA SER A 58 12.51 -0.88 3.44
C SER A 58 12.75 -2.38 3.53
N LEU A 59 12.10 -3.14 2.67
CA LEU A 59 12.25 -4.59 2.58
C LEU A 59 13.10 -4.98 1.38
N GLN A 60 13.74 -6.13 1.50
CA GLN A 60 14.33 -6.87 0.41
C GLN A 60 13.54 -8.17 0.18
N ASN A 61 13.67 -8.74 -1.00
CA ASN A 61 12.81 -9.81 -1.53
C ASN A 61 12.54 -10.99 -0.59
N THR A 62 13.49 -11.40 0.23
CA THR A 62 13.32 -12.52 1.18
C THR A 62 12.73 -12.09 2.53
N GLY A 63 12.55 -10.78 2.77
CA GLY A 63 12.07 -10.25 4.04
C GLY A 63 13.18 -9.74 4.96
N GLN A 64 14.37 -9.39 4.43
CA GLN A 64 15.33 -8.59 5.18
C GLN A 64 14.81 -7.15 5.26
N ALA A 65 14.65 -6.63 6.46
CA ALA A 65 14.13 -5.28 6.73
C ALA A 65 15.22 -4.31 7.18
N THR A 66 15.10 -3.05 6.78
CA THR A 66 15.94 -1.96 7.27
C THR A 66 15.05 -0.78 7.68
N ILE A 67 15.16 -0.30 8.90
CA ILE A 67 14.47 0.90 9.40
C ILE A 67 15.40 2.09 9.25
N TYR A 68 14.86 3.15 8.67
CA TYR A 68 15.51 4.45 8.53
C TYR A 68 14.71 5.53 9.26
N GLN A 69 15.42 6.53 9.81
CA GLN A 69 14.84 7.83 10.07
C GLN A 69 14.76 8.57 8.75
N LEU A 70 13.57 8.98 8.37
CA LEU A 70 13.28 9.80 7.19
C LEU A 70 13.29 11.26 7.57
N SER A 71 14.00 12.08 6.80
CA SER A 71 14.00 13.54 6.93
C SER A 71 13.98 14.20 5.55
N ASP A 72 13.91 15.52 5.50
CA ASP A 72 14.05 16.26 4.24
C ASP A 72 15.45 16.13 3.63
N ASP A 73 16.46 15.90 4.48
CA ASP A 73 17.88 15.83 4.09
C ASP A 73 18.32 14.41 3.71
N GLY A 74 17.48 13.38 3.92
CA GLY A 74 17.81 12.01 3.54
C GLY A 74 17.31 10.93 4.48
N LEU A 75 18.00 9.78 4.44
CA LEU A 75 17.72 8.59 5.23
C LEU A 75 18.89 8.28 6.16
N GLN A 76 18.64 8.21 7.45
CA GLN A 76 19.59 7.70 8.44
C GLN A 76 19.21 6.26 8.79
N LYS A 77 20.06 5.30 8.48
CA LYS A 77 19.87 3.89 8.87
C LYS A 77 19.93 3.75 10.38
N LEU A 78 18.88 3.20 10.97
CA LEU A 78 18.76 2.96 12.40
C LEU A 78 18.97 1.50 12.79
N HIS A 79 18.26 0.57 12.08
CA HIS A 79 18.27 -0.83 12.43
C HIS A 79 18.08 -1.70 11.18
N GLN A 80 18.63 -2.90 11.20
CA GLN A 80 18.48 -3.91 10.15
C GLN A 80 18.32 -5.28 10.77
N PHE A 81 17.33 -6.04 10.32
CA PHE A 81 16.98 -7.34 10.87
C PHE A 81 16.21 -8.19 9.87
N PRO A 82 16.23 -9.51 9.99
CA PRO A 82 15.33 -10.39 9.27
C PRO A 82 13.93 -10.30 9.88
N LEU A 83 12.88 -10.20 9.07
CA LEU A 83 11.50 -10.38 9.52
C LEU A 83 11.29 -11.80 10.07
N ALA A 84 10.30 -11.99 10.94
CA ALA A 84 9.91 -13.31 11.42
C ALA A 84 9.36 -14.20 10.29
N SER A 85 8.80 -13.59 9.24
CA SER A 85 8.36 -14.24 8.00
C SER A 85 9.46 -14.38 6.94
N LEU A 86 10.73 -14.07 7.26
CA LEU A 86 11.83 -14.20 6.31
C LEU A 86 12.01 -15.66 5.88
N MET A 87 11.96 -15.90 4.57
CA MET A 87 12.22 -17.22 3.97
C MET A 87 12.45 -17.09 2.46
N PRO A 88 13.08 -18.10 1.83
CA PRO A 88 13.37 -18.07 0.39
C PRO A 88 12.13 -17.92 -0.51
N GLU A 89 11.01 -18.45 -0.08
CA GLU A 89 9.72 -18.39 -0.82
C GLU A 89 9.01 -17.05 -0.69
N ASN A 90 9.39 -16.23 0.28
CA ASN A 90 8.81 -14.90 0.46
C ASN A 90 9.34 -13.95 -0.63
N HIS A 91 8.43 -13.13 -1.15
CA HIS A 91 8.77 -12.05 -2.07
C HIS A 91 8.25 -10.72 -1.52
N ALA A 92 8.46 -10.44 -0.29
CA ALA A 92 8.09 -9.26 0.52
C ALA A 92 7.84 -7.97 -0.30
N ASN A 93 6.94 -8.05 -1.30
CA ASN A 93 6.80 -7.09 -2.41
C ASN A 93 6.06 -5.82 -1.98
N VAL A 94 5.10 -5.91 -1.07
CA VAL A 94 4.35 -4.77 -0.56
C VAL A 94 4.35 -4.81 0.96
N ALA A 95 4.54 -3.66 1.57
CA ALA A 95 4.41 -3.54 3.02
C ALA A 95 3.60 -2.29 3.40
N PHE A 96 2.98 -2.33 4.56
CA PHE A 96 2.28 -1.19 5.12
C PHE A 96 2.18 -1.32 6.64
N PHE A 97 1.97 -0.22 7.33
CA PHE A 97 1.61 -0.24 8.74
C PHE A 97 0.08 -0.32 8.89
N GLY A 98 -0.40 -1.09 9.85
CA GLY A 98 -1.81 -1.11 10.22
C GLY A 98 -2.17 -0.01 11.22
N THR A 99 -3.36 -0.13 11.80
CA THR A 99 -3.85 0.81 12.82
C THR A 99 -3.70 0.28 14.24
N GLU A 100 -3.59 -1.04 14.43
CA GLU A 100 -3.42 -1.68 15.73
C GLU A 100 -1.94 -1.78 16.13
N ARG A 101 -1.70 -1.84 17.46
CA ARG A 101 -0.39 -2.15 18.05
C ARG A 101 -0.48 -3.48 18.79
N TYR A 102 0.60 -4.28 18.76
CA TYR A 102 0.67 -5.52 19.53
C TYR A 102 0.65 -5.23 21.04
N LYS A 103 1.42 -4.22 21.48
CA LYS A 103 1.34 -3.63 22.81
C LYS A 103 1.10 -2.14 22.67
N LYS A 104 0.37 -1.53 23.59
CA LYS A 104 0.13 -0.06 23.58
C LYS A 104 1.41 0.78 23.61
N THR A 105 2.46 0.21 24.19
CA THR A 105 3.79 0.84 24.35
C THR A 105 4.72 0.63 23.16
N ASP A 106 4.33 -0.16 22.16
CA ASP A 106 5.19 -0.40 20.98
C ASP A 106 5.40 0.91 20.20
N GLU A 107 6.58 1.08 19.65
CA GLU A 107 6.97 2.25 18.85
C GLU A 107 6.16 2.31 17.56
N PHE A 108 5.94 1.15 16.95
CA PHE A 108 5.25 1.01 15.68
C PHE A 108 3.89 0.33 15.84
N PRO A 109 2.92 0.68 14.98
CA PRO A 109 1.78 -0.19 14.73
C PRO A 109 2.24 -1.54 14.15
N LEU A 110 1.32 -2.47 14.02
CA LEU A 110 1.58 -3.74 13.34
C LEU A 110 2.03 -3.49 11.90
N PHE A 111 3.02 -4.26 11.49
CA PHE A 111 3.63 -4.21 10.18
C PHE A 111 3.13 -5.36 9.33
N TYR A 112 2.57 -5.07 8.19
CA TYR A 112 1.97 -6.02 7.26
C TYR A 112 2.88 -6.20 6.07
N VAL A 113 3.11 -7.45 5.67
CA VAL A 113 3.99 -7.81 4.55
C VAL A 113 3.27 -8.77 3.62
N SER A 114 3.15 -8.39 2.38
CA SER A 114 2.56 -9.21 1.33
C SER A 114 3.56 -10.26 0.83
N GLN A 115 3.15 -11.52 0.80
CA GLN A 115 3.86 -12.52 0.03
C GLN A 115 3.35 -12.50 -1.41
N CYS A 116 3.95 -11.67 -2.23
CA CYS A 116 3.58 -11.51 -3.63
C CYS A 116 4.47 -12.39 -4.52
N SER A 117 4.22 -13.69 -4.57
CA SER A 117 4.97 -14.62 -5.42
C SER A 117 4.10 -15.80 -5.86
N LYS A 118 4.42 -16.36 -7.03
CA LYS A 118 3.87 -17.65 -7.45
C LYS A 118 4.39 -18.82 -6.60
N GLN A 119 5.50 -18.65 -5.89
CA GLN A 119 5.99 -19.60 -4.93
C GLN A 119 5.09 -19.62 -3.72
N ARG A 120 4.87 -20.81 -3.16
CA ARG A 120 3.93 -20.99 -2.07
C ARG A 120 4.68 -21.03 -0.73
N TYR A 121 4.22 -20.20 0.20
CA TYR A 121 4.62 -20.28 1.58
C TYR A 121 3.92 -21.48 2.26
N ASN A 122 4.65 -22.50 2.67
CA ASN A 122 4.08 -23.74 3.24
C ASN A 122 2.90 -24.30 2.40
N GLY A 123 3.00 -24.24 1.07
CA GLY A 123 1.91 -24.64 0.17
C GLY A 123 0.81 -23.58 -0.04
N LEU A 124 0.88 -22.46 0.66
CA LEU A 124 -0.08 -21.34 0.56
C LEU A 124 0.47 -20.24 -0.33
N LYS A 125 -0.40 -19.61 -1.10
CA LYS A 125 -0.16 -18.34 -1.79
C LYS A 125 -1.14 -17.29 -1.26
N ASP A 126 -0.99 -16.06 -1.69
CA ASP A 126 -1.92 -14.98 -1.36
C ASP A 126 -1.97 -14.68 0.16
N VAL A 127 -0.81 -14.72 0.80
CA VAL A 127 -0.62 -14.55 2.23
C VAL A 127 -0.17 -13.13 2.55
N CYS A 128 -0.72 -12.55 3.61
CA CYS A 128 -0.22 -11.35 4.25
C CYS A 128 0.25 -11.70 5.67
N PHE A 129 1.53 -11.46 5.94
CA PHE A 129 2.10 -11.62 7.28
C PHE A 129 1.92 -10.34 8.08
N VAL A 130 1.54 -10.51 9.35
CA VAL A 130 1.39 -9.38 10.29
C VAL A 130 2.43 -9.54 11.38
N GLU A 131 3.35 -8.59 11.46
CA GLU A 131 4.47 -8.63 12.37
C GLU A 131 4.47 -7.47 13.36
N ARG A 132 4.96 -7.76 14.54
CA ARG A 132 5.44 -6.73 15.46
C ARG A 132 6.91 -6.48 15.15
N ILE A 133 7.26 -5.26 14.81
CA ILE A 133 8.65 -4.82 14.63
C ILE A 133 9.02 -3.77 15.67
N SER A 134 10.30 -3.60 15.94
CA SER A 134 10.84 -2.65 16.92
C SER A 134 12.25 -2.22 16.52
N LEU A 135 12.71 -1.08 17.05
CA LEU A 135 14.11 -0.64 16.94
C LEU A 135 15.09 -1.47 17.81
N THR A 136 14.58 -2.19 18.80
CA THR A 136 15.42 -2.83 19.82
C THR A 136 15.11 -4.30 20.08
N GLU A 137 13.90 -4.74 19.78
CA GLU A 137 13.47 -6.13 20.01
C GLU A 137 13.41 -6.89 18.69
N ALA A 138 13.62 -8.20 18.74
CA ALA A 138 13.45 -9.09 17.59
C ALA A 138 12.00 -9.04 17.07
N PRO A 139 11.79 -9.13 15.73
CA PRO A 139 10.46 -9.17 15.15
C PRO A 139 9.69 -10.40 15.58
N LYS A 140 8.37 -10.31 15.57
CA LYS A 140 7.48 -11.40 15.93
C LYS A 140 6.32 -11.48 14.94
N LEU A 141 6.15 -12.62 14.27
CA LEU A 141 4.92 -12.93 13.52
C LEU A 141 3.76 -13.10 14.52
N VAL A 142 2.73 -12.29 14.37
CA VAL A 142 1.61 -12.25 15.32
C VAL A 142 0.29 -12.68 14.69
N GLN A 143 0.16 -12.55 13.36
CA GLN A 143 -1.01 -13.02 12.63
C GLN A 143 -0.60 -13.35 11.18
N THR A 144 -1.28 -14.31 10.57
CA THR A 144 -1.17 -14.62 9.14
C THR A 144 -2.56 -14.52 8.53
N ILE A 145 -2.71 -13.69 7.51
CA ILE A 145 -3.97 -13.52 6.77
C ILE A 145 -3.83 -14.27 5.46
N ILE A 146 -4.78 -15.14 5.14
CA ILE A 146 -4.77 -16.01 3.97
C ILE A 146 -6.05 -15.78 3.18
N LEU A 147 -5.93 -15.55 1.88
CA LEU A 147 -7.09 -15.62 0.99
C LEU A 147 -7.29 -17.07 0.54
N ASP A 148 -8.42 -17.65 0.91
CA ASP A 148 -8.85 -18.97 0.46
C ASP A 148 -9.44 -18.88 -0.97
N ASP A 149 -8.58 -18.65 -1.94
CA ASP A 149 -8.96 -18.53 -3.35
C ASP A 149 -9.11 -19.90 -4.01
N THR A 150 -10.19 -20.59 -3.65
CA THR A 150 -10.50 -21.91 -4.23
C THR A 150 -11.01 -21.82 -5.66
N GLU A 151 -11.44 -20.65 -6.12
CA GLU A 151 -11.94 -20.40 -7.47
C GLU A 151 -10.81 -20.03 -8.46
N GLY A 152 -9.59 -19.77 -7.95
CA GLY A 152 -8.46 -19.38 -8.77
C GLY A 152 -8.62 -17.97 -9.37
N LEU A 153 -9.17 -17.05 -8.62
CA LEU A 153 -9.43 -15.66 -9.03
C LEU A 153 -8.14 -14.85 -9.19
N PHE A 154 -7.08 -15.25 -8.46
CA PHE A 154 -5.73 -14.72 -8.59
C PHE A 154 -4.78 -15.78 -9.10
N GLY A 155 -4.13 -15.49 -10.22
CA GLY A 155 -3.24 -16.43 -10.89
C GLY A 155 -1.82 -16.41 -10.39
N TYR A 156 -1.21 -15.22 -10.27
CA TYR A 156 0.20 -15.08 -9.95
C TYR A 156 0.43 -14.63 -8.51
N ALA A 157 0.14 -13.38 -8.25
CA ALA A 157 0.57 -12.72 -7.03
C ALA A 157 -0.55 -11.79 -6.55
N LEU A 158 -0.85 -11.89 -5.27
CA LEU A 158 -1.76 -11.01 -4.59
C LEU A 158 -0.95 -10.05 -3.73
N GLN A 159 -1.08 -8.76 -4.00
CA GLN A 159 -0.50 -7.68 -3.23
C GLN A 159 -1.55 -7.17 -2.25
N TRP A 160 -1.17 -7.02 -1.00
CA TRP A 160 -2.04 -6.50 0.03
C TRP A 160 -1.67 -5.06 0.36
N MET A 161 -2.67 -4.21 0.57
CA MET A 161 -2.51 -2.83 0.99
C MET A 161 -3.66 -2.40 1.90
N ILE A 162 -3.51 -1.29 2.59
CA ILE A 162 -4.52 -0.75 3.50
C ILE A 162 -5.16 0.53 2.95
N ASP A 163 -6.48 0.63 3.08
CA ASP A 163 -7.20 1.90 3.02
C ASP A 163 -7.43 2.39 4.45
N TYR A 164 -6.62 3.34 4.89
CA TYR A 164 -6.73 3.92 6.23
C TYR A 164 -8.02 4.71 6.45
N THR A 165 -8.61 5.25 5.38
CA THR A 165 -9.83 6.07 5.48
C THR A 165 -11.02 5.24 5.89
N HIS A 166 -11.15 4.04 5.34
CA HIS A 166 -12.29 3.15 5.58
C HIS A 166 -11.93 1.95 6.46
N ASN A 167 -10.66 1.80 6.84
CA ASN A 167 -10.12 0.65 7.56
C ASN A 167 -10.39 -0.67 6.82
N TYR A 168 -10.01 -0.70 5.54
CA TYR A 168 -10.13 -1.87 4.67
C TYR A 168 -8.76 -2.45 4.34
N LEU A 169 -8.74 -3.77 4.18
CA LEU A 169 -7.64 -4.51 3.57
C LEU A 169 -7.98 -4.76 2.10
N ILE A 170 -7.11 -4.33 1.20
CA ILE A 170 -7.32 -4.46 -0.23
C ILE A 170 -6.31 -5.45 -0.80
N GLY A 171 -6.81 -6.49 -1.47
CA GLY A 171 -6.02 -7.39 -2.29
C GLY A 171 -6.05 -6.96 -3.75
N TYR A 172 -4.90 -6.91 -4.39
CA TYR A 172 -4.72 -6.51 -5.79
C TYR A 172 -3.74 -7.46 -6.49
N GLY A 173 -4.09 -7.95 -7.68
CA GLY A 173 -3.21 -8.88 -8.37
C GLY A 173 -3.72 -9.35 -9.74
N ASN A 174 -2.87 -10.14 -10.42
CA ASN A 174 -3.14 -10.75 -11.70
C ASN A 174 -4.18 -11.87 -11.60
N THR A 175 -5.04 -12.01 -12.61
CA THR A 175 -6.00 -13.13 -12.70
C THR A 175 -5.44 -14.39 -13.34
N ILE A 176 -4.26 -14.30 -13.96
CA ILE A 176 -3.56 -15.45 -14.54
C ILE A 176 -2.09 -15.46 -14.11
N GLU A 177 -1.46 -16.64 -14.12
CA GLU A 177 -0.07 -16.81 -13.67
C GLU A 177 0.94 -16.00 -14.50
N ASN A 178 0.70 -15.87 -15.79
CA ASN A 178 1.55 -15.09 -16.68
C ASN A 178 0.79 -13.86 -17.17
N MET A 179 1.44 -12.71 -17.18
CA MET A 179 0.91 -11.44 -17.69
C MET A 179 0.73 -11.46 -19.22
N GLY A 180 0.02 -12.48 -19.72
CA GLY A 180 -0.25 -12.68 -21.14
C GLY A 180 -1.62 -12.20 -21.56
N LYS A 181 -1.99 -12.62 -22.78
CA LYS A 181 -3.34 -12.35 -23.32
C LYS A 181 -4.41 -12.95 -22.40
N GLY A 182 -5.37 -12.11 -22.00
CA GLY A 182 -6.46 -12.49 -21.11
C GLY A 182 -6.21 -12.19 -19.63
N ASN A 183 -5.01 -11.72 -19.26
CA ASN A 183 -4.79 -11.26 -17.91
C ASN A 183 -5.69 -10.04 -17.58
N ARG A 184 -6.14 -10.00 -16.35
CA ARG A 184 -6.86 -8.90 -15.74
C ARG A 184 -6.18 -8.53 -14.42
N TRP A 185 -6.39 -7.33 -13.97
CA TRP A 185 -6.00 -6.90 -12.64
C TRP A 185 -7.23 -6.83 -11.76
N ARG A 186 -7.27 -7.73 -10.80
CA ARG A 186 -8.40 -7.85 -9.87
C ARG A 186 -8.12 -7.08 -8.58
N THR A 187 -9.14 -6.44 -8.09
CA THR A 187 -9.17 -5.80 -6.76
C THR A 187 -10.25 -6.47 -5.93
N MET A 188 -9.91 -6.87 -4.70
CA MET A 188 -10.84 -7.33 -3.67
C MET A 188 -10.66 -6.47 -2.42
N ILE A 189 -11.77 -6.05 -1.82
CA ILE A 189 -11.79 -5.19 -0.64
C ILE A 189 -12.45 -5.94 0.51
N PHE A 190 -11.77 -6.00 1.65
CA PHE A 190 -12.26 -6.67 2.86
C PHE A 190 -12.27 -5.69 4.03
N PRO A 191 -13.10 -5.93 5.08
CA PRO A 191 -12.87 -5.32 6.36
C PRO A 191 -11.45 -5.66 6.84
N MET A 192 -10.77 -4.71 7.48
CA MET A 192 -9.43 -4.96 8.02
C MET A 192 -9.49 -5.98 9.15
N PRO A 193 -8.80 -7.14 9.05
CA PRO A 193 -8.72 -8.11 10.12
C PRO A 193 -8.06 -7.51 11.37
N LYS A 194 -8.50 -7.95 12.54
CA LYS A 194 -7.97 -7.54 13.84
C LYS A 194 -7.14 -8.65 14.47
N LEU A 195 -6.23 -8.31 15.36
CA LEU A 195 -5.50 -9.31 16.15
C LEU A 195 -6.43 -10.23 16.94
N SER A 196 -7.57 -9.72 17.39
CA SER A 196 -8.58 -10.50 18.12
C SER A 196 -9.23 -11.60 17.27
N ASP A 197 -9.12 -11.55 15.94
CA ASP A 197 -9.71 -12.55 15.05
C ASP A 197 -8.90 -13.85 15.00
N GLY A 198 -7.70 -13.84 15.61
CA GLY A 198 -6.86 -15.02 15.80
C GLY A 198 -5.49 -14.91 15.13
N ALA A 199 -4.64 -15.91 15.40
CA ALA A 199 -3.28 -15.95 14.83
C ALA A 199 -3.26 -16.30 13.34
N VAL A 200 -4.32 -16.94 12.84
CA VAL A 200 -4.53 -17.21 11.40
C VAL A 200 -5.95 -16.77 11.06
N VAL A 201 -6.06 -15.93 10.05
CA VAL A 201 -7.32 -15.41 9.53
C VAL A 201 -7.48 -15.88 8.09
N HIS A 202 -8.62 -16.52 7.82
CA HIS A 202 -9.01 -16.96 6.48
C HIS A 202 -10.04 -16.00 5.90
N LEU A 203 -9.70 -15.33 4.81
CA LEU A 203 -10.62 -14.52 4.02
C LEU A 203 -11.14 -15.35 2.84
N GLN A 204 -12.40 -15.21 2.51
CA GLN A 204 -13.00 -15.87 1.36
C GLN A 204 -13.50 -14.83 0.36
N PRO A 205 -13.43 -15.08 -0.96
CA PRO A 205 -13.89 -14.14 -1.97
C PRO A 205 -15.33 -13.64 -1.76
N LYS A 206 -16.21 -14.49 -1.22
CA LYS A 206 -17.60 -14.14 -0.90
C LYS A 206 -17.75 -13.11 0.23
N ASP A 207 -16.72 -12.96 1.08
CA ASP A 207 -16.73 -12.04 2.23
C ASP A 207 -16.20 -10.64 1.84
N ALA A 208 -15.77 -10.48 0.59
CA ALA A 208 -15.31 -9.20 0.07
C ALA A 208 -16.47 -8.19 0.01
N ILE A 209 -16.21 -6.97 0.49
CA ILE A 209 -17.12 -5.83 0.37
C ILE A 209 -17.28 -5.44 -1.11
N ASP A 210 -16.19 -5.57 -1.86
CA ASP A 210 -16.15 -5.29 -3.31
C ASP A 210 -15.14 -6.21 -3.99
N ASN A 211 -15.44 -6.60 -5.24
CA ASN A 211 -14.61 -7.51 -6.04
C ASN A 211 -14.84 -7.23 -7.52
N TYR A 212 -13.80 -6.77 -8.23
CA TYR A 212 -13.88 -6.44 -9.65
C TYR A 212 -12.53 -6.54 -10.35
N CYS A 213 -12.57 -6.67 -11.68
CA CYS A 213 -11.40 -6.48 -12.51
C CYS A 213 -11.36 -5.03 -13.02
N ILE A 214 -10.22 -4.38 -12.91
CA ILE A 214 -10.05 -2.96 -13.28
C ILE A 214 -10.38 -2.72 -14.75
N GLN A 215 -9.93 -3.59 -15.66
CA GLN A 215 -10.17 -3.46 -17.10
C GLN A 215 -11.62 -3.59 -17.51
N ASP A 216 -12.47 -4.23 -16.70
CA ASP A 216 -13.91 -4.33 -16.98
C ASP A 216 -14.62 -2.99 -16.77
N LEU A 217 -14.03 -2.13 -15.94
CA LEU A 217 -14.55 -0.82 -15.56
C LEU A 217 -13.87 0.32 -16.32
N ASP A 218 -12.57 0.20 -16.57
CA ASP A 218 -11.81 1.18 -17.35
C ASP A 218 -10.76 0.50 -18.25
N PRO A 219 -11.02 0.38 -19.55
CA PRO A 219 -10.11 -0.30 -20.48
C PRO A 219 -8.79 0.45 -20.75
N ARG A 220 -8.63 1.67 -20.26
CA ARG A 220 -7.35 2.40 -20.33
C ARG A 220 -6.30 1.77 -19.42
N PHE A 221 -6.69 0.97 -18.43
CA PHE A 221 -5.75 0.25 -17.58
C PHE A 221 -5.22 -0.98 -18.33
N PRO A 222 -3.92 -1.09 -18.59
CA PRO A 222 -3.38 -2.17 -19.41
C PRO A 222 -3.39 -3.50 -18.66
N SER A 223 -3.57 -4.61 -19.40
CA SER A 223 -3.55 -5.95 -18.82
C SER A 223 -2.14 -6.56 -18.70
N ASN A 224 -1.17 -6.01 -19.42
CA ASN A 224 0.17 -6.58 -19.59
C ASN A 224 1.30 -5.74 -18.98
N HIS A 225 1.01 -4.89 -18.00
CA HIS A 225 2.07 -4.16 -17.30
C HIS A 225 2.72 -5.04 -16.23
N ILE A 226 3.94 -4.71 -15.87
CA ILE A 226 4.63 -5.31 -14.72
C ILE A 226 4.21 -4.54 -13.47
N GLY A 227 3.27 -5.13 -12.72
CA GLY A 227 2.76 -4.55 -11.48
C GLY A 227 3.80 -4.67 -10.38
N GLN A 228 3.89 -3.62 -9.64
CA GLN A 228 4.72 -3.49 -8.43
C GLN A 228 3.80 -3.27 -7.22
N GLY A 229 4.32 -2.84 -6.08
CA GLY A 229 3.52 -2.51 -4.91
C GLY A 229 2.46 -1.45 -5.19
N ALA A 230 1.63 -1.18 -4.21
CA ALA A 230 0.64 -0.11 -4.32
C ALA A 230 0.25 0.41 -2.94
N CYS A 231 -0.23 1.64 -2.87
CA CYS A 231 -0.76 2.23 -1.65
C CYS A 231 -2.06 2.99 -1.90
N VAL A 232 -2.77 3.34 -0.82
CA VAL A 232 -4.02 4.09 -0.89
C VAL A 232 -3.90 5.40 -0.13
N ILE A 233 -4.27 6.49 -0.79
CA ILE A 233 -4.39 7.81 -0.18
C ILE A 233 -5.82 8.29 -0.40
N LYS A 234 -6.62 8.34 0.65
CA LYS A 234 -8.06 8.64 0.59
C LYS A 234 -8.78 7.62 -0.31
N ASP A 235 -9.48 8.07 -1.35
CA ASP A 235 -10.19 7.22 -2.31
C ASP A 235 -9.34 6.85 -3.53
N GLN A 236 -8.03 7.12 -3.54
CA GLN A 236 -7.15 6.89 -4.67
C GLN A 236 -6.13 5.79 -4.36
N MET A 237 -6.08 4.77 -5.20
CA MET A 237 -5.06 3.73 -5.18
C MET A 237 -3.95 4.12 -6.17
N PHE A 238 -2.74 4.21 -5.69
CA PHE A 238 -1.53 4.54 -6.43
C PHE A 238 -0.83 3.24 -6.80
N ILE A 239 -0.72 2.96 -8.08
CA ILE A 239 -0.23 1.70 -8.63
C ILE A 239 1.02 1.99 -9.46
N PRO A 240 2.22 1.88 -8.89
CA PRO A 240 3.47 1.96 -9.64
C PRO A 240 3.64 0.70 -10.49
N VAL A 241 4.19 0.86 -11.68
CA VAL A 241 4.47 -0.23 -12.61
C VAL A 241 5.74 0.04 -13.41
N GLY A 242 6.31 -1.01 -13.98
CA GLY A 242 7.42 -0.93 -14.93
C GLY A 242 8.78 -1.27 -14.33
N LEU A 243 9.75 -1.43 -15.22
CA LEU A 243 11.14 -1.80 -14.90
C LEU A 243 12.12 -0.63 -15.08
N GLY A 244 11.63 0.58 -15.33
CA GLY A 244 12.49 1.74 -15.64
C GLY A 244 13.21 1.65 -16.97
N THR A 245 12.67 0.89 -17.93
CA THR A 245 13.23 0.75 -19.28
C THR A 245 12.27 1.33 -20.33
N GLU A 246 12.76 1.57 -21.55
CA GLU A 246 11.90 2.05 -22.65
C GLU A 246 10.76 1.06 -22.97
N ALA A 247 11.04 -0.24 -22.88
CA ALA A 247 10.02 -1.29 -23.13
C ALA A 247 9.01 -1.43 -21.97
N HIS A 248 9.43 -1.14 -20.75
CA HIS A 248 8.62 -1.18 -19.53
C HIS A 248 8.87 0.07 -18.70
N PRO A 249 8.33 1.23 -19.13
CA PRO A 249 8.60 2.50 -18.48
C PRO A 249 8.00 2.58 -17.07
N SER A 250 8.62 3.43 -16.24
CA SER A 250 8.15 3.75 -14.89
C SER A 250 6.89 4.60 -14.97
N ILE A 251 5.74 4.00 -14.75
CA ILE A 251 4.41 4.63 -14.83
C ILE A 251 3.72 4.50 -13.48
N LEU A 252 3.00 5.54 -13.09
CA LEU A 252 2.10 5.54 -11.95
C LEU A 252 0.67 5.66 -12.46
N TYR A 253 -0.13 4.63 -12.21
CA TYR A 253 -1.58 4.69 -12.40
C TYR A 253 -2.23 5.14 -11.11
N ILE A 254 -3.18 6.07 -11.21
CA ILE A 254 -3.98 6.53 -10.07
C ILE A 254 -5.43 6.09 -10.32
N TRP A 255 -5.84 5.07 -9.59
CA TRP A 255 -7.17 4.49 -9.67
C TRP A 255 -8.06 5.05 -8.57
N ASN A 256 -9.24 5.53 -8.94
CA ASN A 256 -10.23 6.00 -7.99
C ASN A 256 -11.12 4.85 -7.52
N LEU A 257 -10.96 4.43 -6.28
CA LEU A 257 -11.68 3.29 -5.68
C LEU A 257 -13.19 3.52 -5.65
N LYS A 258 -13.62 4.77 -5.39
CA LYS A 258 -15.03 5.11 -5.28
C LYS A 258 -15.72 5.25 -6.64
N LYS A 259 -15.06 5.93 -7.59
CA LYS A 259 -15.59 6.13 -8.95
C LYS A 259 -15.36 4.92 -9.85
N LYS A 260 -14.44 4.03 -9.47
CA LYS A 260 -14.01 2.85 -10.25
C LYS A 260 -13.55 3.22 -11.66
N CYS A 261 -12.63 4.18 -11.75
CA CYS A 261 -12.02 4.63 -12.99
C CYS A 261 -10.61 5.17 -12.76
N LEU A 262 -9.82 5.26 -13.81
CA LEU A 262 -8.53 5.95 -13.77
C LEU A 262 -8.73 7.46 -13.66
N ASP A 263 -8.21 8.05 -12.60
CA ASP A 263 -8.09 9.50 -12.48
C ASP A 263 -6.89 10.01 -13.31
N HIS A 264 -5.73 9.32 -13.24
CA HIS A 264 -4.50 9.73 -13.95
C HIS A 264 -3.64 8.54 -14.38
N ILE A 265 -2.85 8.77 -15.42
CA ILE A 265 -1.74 7.92 -15.89
C ILE A 265 -0.53 8.84 -16.02
N LEU A 266 0.50 8.64 -15.17
CA LEU A 266 1.65 9.51 -15.08
C LEU A 266 2.92 8.75 -15.46
N ASN A 267 3.64 9.23 -16.49
CA ASN A 267 4.88 8.62 -16.94
C ASN A 267 6.07 9.35 -16.33
N PHE A 268 6.82 8.66 -15.50
CA PHE A 268 8.00 9.18 -14.81
C PHE A 268 9.33 8.62 -15.36
N GLN A 269 9.31 7.93 -16.51
CA GLN A 269 10.50 7.29 -17.08
C GLN A 269 11.72 8.22 -17.19
N GLN A 270 11.50 9.49 -17.56
CA GLN A 270 12.60 10.44 -17.70
C GLN A 270 13.17 10.89 -16.35
N GLN A 271 12.33 10.99 -15.32
CA GLN A 271 12.73 11.43 -13.99
C GLN A 271 13.23 10.27 -13.12
N VAL A 272 12.67 9.07 -13.30
CA VAL A 272 12.99 7.87 -12.53
C VAL A 272 13.16 6.68 -13.49
N PRO A 273 14.34 6.56 -14.13
CA PRO A 273 14.65 5.44 -15.02
C PRO A 273 15.07 4.19 -14.22
N HIS A 274 14.26 3.81 -13.22
CA HIS A 274 14.48 2.68 -12.33
C HIS A 274 13.17 1.92 -12.14
N GLU A 275 13.26 0.64 -11.83
CA GLU A 275 12.11 -0.17 -11.47
C GLU A 275 11.46 0.39 -10.21
N PHE A 276 10.18 0.72 -10.31
CA PHE A 276 9.37 0.99 -9.14
C PHE A 276 9.11 -0.31 -8.39
N GLU A 277 9.13 -0.28 -7.05
CA GLU A 277 8.89 -1.48 -6.25
C GLU A 277 7.66 -1.32 -5.36
N ASP A 278 7.62 -0.26 -4.54
CA ASP A 278 6.50 0.01 -3.65
C ASP A 278 6.38 1.49 -3.36
N CYS A 279 5.24 1.91 -2.81
CA CYS A 279 5.00 3.31 -2.46
C CYS A 279 4.19 3.43 -1.17
N ASP A 280 4.41 4.54 -0.44
CA ASP A 280 3.60 4.88 0.73
C ASP A 280 3.52 6.41 0.93
N PRO A 281 2.42 6.94 1.49
CA PRO A 281 2.30 8.37 1.75
C PRO A 281 3.15 8.83 2.94
N SER A 282 3.69 10.03 2.83
CA SER A 282 4.41 10.69 3.93
C SER A 282 4.15 12.19 3.90
N HIS A 283 3.49 12.74 4.93
CA HIS A 283 3.24 14.19 5.10
C HIS A 283 2.61 14.88 3.89
N GLY A 284 1.79 14.15 3.11
CA GLY A 284 1.13 14.65 1.90
C GLY A 284 1.93 14.44 0.61
N ASP A 285 3.17 13.98 0.70
CA ASP A 285 3.98 13.50 -0.42
C ASP A 285 3.72 12.00 -0.67
N LEU A 286 4.14 11.48 -1.81
CA LEU A 286 4.24 10.06 -2.08
C LEU A 286 5.73 9.69 -2.12
N ILE A 287 6.13 8.71 -1.32
CA ILE A 287 7.47 8.15 -1.35
C ILE A 287 7.42 6.83 -2.11
N MET A 288 8.38 6.62 -3.00
CA MET A 288 8.55 5.36 -3.71
C MET A 288 9.91 4.75 -3.43
N GLN A 289 9.93 3.47 -3.21
CA GLN A 289 11.12 2.65 -3.25
C GLN A 289 11.35 2.16 -4.67
N THR A 290 12.60 2.18 -5.10
CA THR A 290 13.00 1.72 -6.44
C THR A 290 14.13 0.72 -6.34
N ASN A 291 14.18 -0.21 -7.28
CA ASN A 291 15.30 -1.13 -7.40
C ASN A 291 16.45 -0.44 -8.18
N GLY A 292 17.53 -0.14 -7.48
CA GLY A 292 18.70 0.54 -8.02
C GLY A 292 18.67 2.08 -7.97
N GLY A 293 17.52 2.72 -7.74
CA GLY A 293 17.40 4.18 -7.68
C GLY A 293 17.27 4.78 -6.27
N GLY A 294 17.07 3.93 -5.25
CA GLY A 294 16.87 4.37 -3.87
C GLY A 294 15.43 4.79 -3.55
N ALA A 295 15.28 5.65 -2.55
CA ALA A 295 13.99 6.23 -2.18
C ALA A 295 13.78 7.57 -2.89
N ILE A 296 12.63 7.74 -3.52
CA ILE A 296 12.25 8.88 -4.34
C ILE A 296 11.00 9.53 -3.74
N ARG A 297 11.03 10.84 -3.62
CA ARG A 297 9.89 11.66 -3.14
C ARG A 297 9.18 12.32 -4.31
N PHE A 298 7.88 12.18 -4.37
CA PHE A 298 6.99 12.86 -5.29
C PHE A 298 6.16 13.87 -4.50
N LYS A 299 6.38 15.15 -4.71
CA LYS A 299 5.61 16.22 -4.08
C LYS A 299 4.49 16.65 -5.01
N PRO A 300 3.22 16.61 -4.56
CA PRO A 300 2.11 17.07 -5.38
C PRO A 300 2.23 18.56 -5.68
N SER A 301 1.64 18.99 -6.79
CA SER A 301 1.57 20.41 -7.13
C SER A 301 0.81 21.18 -6.04
N LYS A 302 1.39 22.26 -5.55
CA LYS A 302 0.65 23.22 -4.72
C LYS A 302 -0.36 23.93 -5.63
N LYS A 303 -1.64 23.77 -5.32
CA LYS A 303 -2.72 24.55 -5.98
C LYS A 303 -2.82 25.94 -5.39
#